data_ee2007a84015dc9cd3612fe3c7f28fa1
#
_entry.id   ee2007a84015dc9cd3612fe3c7f28fa1
#
_cell.length_a   1.000
_cell.length_b   1.000
_cell.length_c   1.000
_cell.angle_alpha   90.00
_cell.angle_beta   90.00
_cell.angle_gamma   90.00
#
_symmetry.space_group_name_H-M   'P 1'
#
loop_
_entity.id
_entity.type
_entity.pdbx_description
1 polymer ?
#
loop_
_entity_poly.entity_id
_entity_poly.type
_entity_poly.pdbx_seq_one_letter_code
_entity_poly.pdbx_strand_id
1 'polypeptide(L)'
;MTLTAYVMPDSSGSSLPTLDIRPEWYRETVRGGCSAAEFSVEGERNQLWLCADLIGREIRVYDERNQVAWWGMVYEVRLNIDGTVFGFSLDGVANRIAVAYTTDMADGSTDRKTTSWAVNQDSINRFGQKELLQSIGDASDELATAAQAKLLADMAWPRGVVSFDGRDGQNATLICVGWYSTLAWRNFTRLEGRIEFEGGVNTPGITQVIGWQLAGNTGISFSGNTIACTTANVFADLVAGAQIVVTGSASNNGTFTLERDAYNNGQSIDVTATLTTESAGASVTISCIGADRIAQKYVQAHAFDLWRVGLKIAKVGSPSGSLQVELRTDSAGSPSATIIATCSLAASSIGTSPTWYWLTAASNPTLSASSTYWLLIKRSTAASATDYFTVSMDETTYETCKAWNGSAWVTHPNNQYVPFRVWGWEDTLNXVKRILSDCGALLTGGQDISITSGVKSNQWRDGDLSALDEIQKLLDMGNSVGQRFAVSVTPDRTVRIVTEATPTETGDILGDGNQIRLVSGGLRARGDLPVGEWLTIDKAPLHLNALYAISPQFIDEAEYSVGRDVMRLTPKRAG
;
A
#
# COMPACT_ATOMS: atom_id res chain seq x y z
N MET A 1 22.47 -22.94 -34.41
CA MET A 1 22.59 -21.88 -33.39
C MET A 1 22.98 -22.54 -32.09
N THR A 2 24.04 -22.09 -31.44
CA THR A 2 24.46 -22.67 -30.16
C THR A 2 24.08 -21.71 -29.04
N LEU A 3 23.07 -22.11 -28.26
CA LEU A 3 22.71 -21.42 -27.04
C LEU A 3 23.43 -22.09 -25.88
N THR A 4 23.96 -21.31 -24.98
CA THR A 4 24.69 -21.82 -23.81
C THR A 4 23.99 -21.33 -22.54
N ALA A 5 23.72 -22.26 -21.60
CA ALA A 5 23.10 -21.91 -20.34
C ALA A 5 24.09 -22.06 -19.18
N TYR A 6 24.08 -21.09 -18.28
CA TYR A 6 24.92 -21.09 -17.09
C TYR A 6 24.10 -20.78 -15.86
N VAL A 7 24.31 -21.56 -14.81
CA VAL A 7 23.81 -21.22 -13.47
C VAL A 7 24.83 -20.27 -12.83
N MET A 8 24.36 -19.17 -12.31
CA MET A 8 25.23 -18.15 -11.74
C MET A 8 25.57 -18.51 -10.28
N PRO A 9 26.81 -18.23 -9.84
CA PRO A 9 27.15 -18.45 -8.43
C PRO A 9 26.31 -17.52 -7.53
N ASP A 10 26.06 -17.98 -6.33
CA ASP A 10 25.38 -17.15 -5.33
C ASP A 10 26.35 -16.12 -4.71
N SER A 11 25.84 -15.30 -3.81
CA SER A 11 26.63 -14.27 -3.15
C SER A 11 27.76 -14.82 -2.25
N SER A 12 27.70 -16.10 -1.92
CA SER A 12 28.76 -16.75 -1.11
C SER A 12 30.00 -17.09 -1.95
N GLY A 13 29.87 -17.04 -3.28
CA GLY A 13 30.96 -17.40 -4.19
C GLY A 13 31.25 -18.90 -4.23
N SER A 14 30.33 -19.71 -3.74
CA SER A 14 30.49 -21.19 -3.77
C SER A 14 30.66 -21.67 -5.21
N SER A 15 31.63 -22.51 -5.44
CA SER A 15 31.85 -23.09 -6.76
C SER A 15 30.67 -24.00 -7.12
N LEU A 16 30.17 -23.81 -8.32
CA LEU A 16 29.11 -24.65 -8.86
C LEU A 16 29.71 -25.86 -9.56
N PRO A 17 29.05 -27.02 -9.53
CA PRO A 17 29.50 -28.17 -10.31
C PRO A 17 29.46 -27.83 -11.80
N THR A 18 30.37 -28.40 -12.55
CA THR A 18 30.34 -28.32 -14.01
C THR A 18 29.26 -29.28 -14.51
N LEU A 19 28.15 -28.69 -14.97
CA LEU A 19 26.99 -29.44 -15.49
C LEU A 19 26.78 -29.05 -16.95
N ASP A 20 26.43 -30.02 -17.79
CA ASP A 20 26.03 -29.77 -19.19
C ASP A 20 24.53 -29.41 -19.19
N ILE A 21 24.24 -28.11 -19.08
CA ILE A 21 22.88 -27.59 -19.01
C ILE A 21 22.47 -27.12 -20.40
N ARG A 22 21.41 -27.72 -20.94
CA ARG A 22 20.93 -27.44 -22.28
C ARG A 22 19.55 -26.80 -22.23
N PRO A 23 19.38 -25.60 -22.82
CA PRO A 23 18.04 -25.01 -22.89
C PRO A 23 17.15 -25.81 -23.85
N GLU A 24 15.95 -26.17 -23.39
CA GLU A 24 14.95 -26.84 -24.22
C GLU A 24 14.02 -25.84 -24.87
N TRP A 25 13.51 -24.91 -24.05
CA TRP A 25 12.69 -23.80 -24.52
C TRP A 25 12.73 -22.67 -23.50
N TYR A 26 12.41 -21.46 -23.95
CA TYR A 26 12.20 -20.31 -23.09
C TYR A 26 11.17 -19.37 -23.68
N ARG A 27 10.57 -18.55 -22.79
CA ARG A 27 9.42 -17.70 -23.13
C ARG A 27 9.58 -16.33 -22.50
N GLU A 28 9.13 -15.32 -23.23
CA GLU A 28 8.98 -13.96 -22.73
C GLU A 28 7.57 -13.46 -22.95
N THR A 29 7.15 -12.52 -22.11
CA THR A 29 5.83 -11.86 -22.17
C THR A 29 6.01 -10.35 -22.08
N VAL A 30 5.06 -9.61 -22.66
CA VAL A 30 5.09 -8.14 -22.59
C VAL A 30 4.90 -7.61 -21.17
N ARG A 31 4.34 -8.42 -20.28
CA ARG A 31 4.12 -8.08 -18.87
C ARG A 31 5.03 -8.92 -17.98
N GLY A 32 6.32 -8.61 -17.99
CA GLY A 32 7.29 -9.27 -17.11
C GLY A 32 8.62 -9.62 -17.77
N GLY A 33 8.68 -9.61 -19.11
CA GLY A 33 9.87 -10.03 -19.83
C GLY A 33 10.04 -11.55 -19.76
N CYS A 34 11.24 -12.01 -19.42
CA CYS A 34 11.52 -13.44 -19.24
C CYS A 34 10.52 -14.04 -18.25
N SER A 35 9.76 -15.06 -18.67
CA SER A 35 8.67 -15.62 -17.84
C SER A 35 8.89 -17.05 -17.42
N ALA A 36 9.25 -17.94 -18.35
CA ALA A 36 9.44 -19.36 -18.04
C ALA A 36 10.49 -19.96 -18.97
N ALA A 37 11.13 -21.04 -18.50
CA ALA A 37 12.09 -21.79 -19.33
C ALA A 37 12.24 -23.20 -18.77
N GLU A 38 12.70 -24.10 -19.63
CA GLU A 38 13.03 -25.47 -19.24
C GLU A 38 14.40 -25.83 -19.77
N PHE A 39 15.17 -26.53 -18.94
CA PHE A 39 16.51 -26.98 -19.27
C PHE A 39 16.63 -28.47 -18.96
N SER A 40 17.37 -29.18 -19.79
CA SER A 40 17.76 -30.57 -19.52
C SER A 40 19.21 -30.62 -19.06
N VAL A 41 19.52 -31.57 -18.18
CA VAL A 41 20.88 -31.82 -17.72
C VAL A 41 21.10 -33.35 -17.86
N GLU A 42 22.14 -33.70 -18.59
CA GLU A 42 22.59 -35.10 -18.70
C GLU A 42 23.86 -35.25 -17.88
N GLY A 43 24.00 -36.41 -17.23
CA GLY A 43 25.18 -36.62 -16.41
C GLY A 43 25.10 -37.93 -15.62
N GLU A 44 26.17 -38.20 -14.91
CA GLU A 44 26.20 -39.35 -14.01
C GLU A 44 25.36 -39.08 -12.77
N ARG A 45 24.94 -40.14 -12.11
CA ARG A 45 24.05 -40.08 -10.93
C ARG A 45 24.51 -39.06 -9.90
N ASN A 46 25.82 -39.04 -9.59
CA ASN A 46 26.34 -38.10 -8.58
C ASN A 46 26.22 -36.64 -9.03
N GLN A 47 26.41 -36.37 -10.32
CA GLN A 47 26.25 -35.03 -10.88
C GLN A 47 24.79 -34.60 -10.85
N LEU A 48 23.86 -35.51 -11.16
CA LEU A 48 22.42 -35.18 -11.18
C LEU A 48 21.91 -34.79 -9.79
N TRP A 49 22.39 -35.46 -8.72
CA TRP A 49 22.01 -35.07 -7.36
C TRP A 49 22.39 -33.65 -7.03
N LEU A 50 23.49 -33.11 -7.61
CA LEU A 50 23.92 -31.74 -7.39
C LEU A 50 22.91 -30.75 -7.96
N CYS A 51 22.06 -31.16 -8.92
CA CYS A 51 21.03 -30.26 -9.48
C CYS A 51 20.00 -29.85 -8.43
N ALA A 52 19.78 -30.65 -7.38
CA ALA A 52 18.86 -30.26 -6.30
C ALA A 52 19.31 -28.98 -5.59
N ASP A 53 20.62 -28.72 -5.54
CA ASP A 53 21.17 -27.51 -4.93
C ASP A 53 21.03 -26.26 -5.82
N LEU A 54 20.55 -26.42 -7.05
CA LEU A 54 20.37 -25.30 -7.97
C LEU A 54 19.09 -24.53 -7.70
N ILE A 55 18.14 -25.08 -6.91
CA ILE A 55 16.87 -24.40 -6.60
C ILE A 55 17.15 -23.02 -5.98
N GLY A 56 16.51 -22.00 -6.55
CA GLY A 56 16.65 -20.61 -6.12
C GLY A 56 17.83 -19.88 -6.75
N ARG A 57 18.68 -20.58 -7.50
CA ARG A 57 19.84 -19.94 -8.15
C ARG A 57 19.43 -19.32 -9.48
N GLU A 58 20.12 -18.25 -9.85
CA GLU A 58 19.93 -17.61 -11.15
C GLU A 58 20.51 -18.44 -12.27
N ILE A 59 19.80 -18.50 -13.39
CA ILE A 59 20.25 -19.15 -14.62
C ILE A 59 20.11 -18.17 -15.78
N ARG A 60 21.09 -18.15 -16.68
CA ARG A 60 21.11 -17.29 -17.88
C ARG A 60 21.38 -18.12 -19.13
N VAL A 61 20.72 -17.74 -20.20
CA VAL A 61 20.95 -18.29 -21.56
C VAL A 61 21.65 -17.22 -22.38
N TYR A 62 22.73 -17.60 -23.05
CA TYR A 62 23.49 -16.71 -23.94
C TYR A 62 23.35 -17.20 -25.38
N ASP A 63 23.18 -16.24 -26.28
CA ASP A 63 23.12 -16.50 -27.72
C ASP A 63 24.54 -16.62 -28.33
N GLU A 64 24.59 -16.88 -29.61
CA GLU A 64 25.87 -17.04 -30.34
C GLU A 64 26.71 -15.76 -30.37
N ARG A 65 26.13 -14.60 -30.07
CA ARG A 65 26.82 -13.32 -29.96
C ARG A 65 27.25 -13.01 -28.54
N ASN A 66 27.07 -13.99 -27.62
CA ASN A 66 27.34 -13.85 -26.20
C ASN A 66 26.47 -12.76 -25.53
N GLN A 67 25.24 -12.56 -26.07
CA GLN A 67 24.25 -11.69 -25.46
C GLN A 67 23.30 -12.54 -24.62
N VAL A 68 22.80 -11.99 -23.50
CA VAL A 68 21.85 -12.71 -22.67
C VAL A 68 20.49 -12.74 -23.38
N ALA A 69 20.05 -13.94 -23.74
CA ALA A 69 18.77 -14.15 -24.44
C ALA A 69 17.62 -14.41 -23.47
N TRP A 70 17.90 -15.04 -22.31
CA TRP A 70 16.89 -15.29 -21.28
C TRP A 70 17.57 -15.37 -19.92
N TRP A 71 16.87 -14.97 -18.85
CA TRP A 71 17.38 -15.04 -17.47
C TRP A 71 16.23 -15.17 -16.49
N GLY A 72 16.49 -15.93 -15.40
CA GLY A 72 15.52 -16.18 -14.37
C GLY A 72 16.13 -17.00 -13.26
N MET A 73 15.31 -17.76 -12.54
CA MET A 73 15.79 -18.62 -11.45
C MET A 73 15.23 -20.02 -11.56
N VAL A 74 15.98 -20.98 -11.06
CA VAL A 74 15.56 -22.38 -10.97
C VAL A 74 14.47 -22.50 -9.91
N TYR A 75 13.26 -22.85 -10.33
CA TYR A 75 12.08 -22.93 -9.46
C TYR A 75 11.76 -24.37 -9.04
N GLU A 76 11.99 -25.31 -9.95
CA GLU A 76 11.73 -26.73 -9.71
C GLU A 76 12.82 -27.57 -10.38
N VAL A 77 13.21 -28.64 -9.71
CA VAL A 77 14.17 -29.62 -10.23
C VAL A 77 13.52 -31.00 -10.19
N ARG A 78 13.56 -31.74 -11.30
CA ARG A 78 13.12 -33.10 -11.39
C ARG A 78 14.32 -33.96 -11.80
N LEU A 79 14.67 -34.93 -10.96
CA LEU A 79 15.78 -35.85 -11.19
C LEU A 79 15.19 -37.22 -11.57
N ASN A 80 15.49 -37.69 -12.76
CA ASN A 80 15.14 -39.09 -13.16
C ASN A 80 16.38 -39.92 -13.02
N ILE A 81 16.34 -40.87 -12.09
CA ILE A 81 17.45 -41.77 -11.81
C ILE A 81 16.90 -43.20 -11.90
N ASP A 82 17.16 -43.85 -13.03
CA ASP A 82 16.77 -45.24 -13.30
C ASP A 82 15.26 -45.47 -13.09
N GLY A 83 14.44 -44.58 -13.60
CA GLY A 83 12.98 -44.70 -13.54
C GLY A 83 12.35 -44.14 -12.28
N THR A 84 13.15 -43.72 -11.31
CA THR A 84 12.64 -43.03 -10.12
C THR A 84 12.81 -41.51 -10.32
N VAL A 85 11.72 -40.75 -10.18
CA VAL A 85 11.72 -39.30 -10.31
C VAL A 85 11.66 -38.66 -8.93
N PHE A 86 12.64 -37.83 -8.63
CA PHE A 86 12.70 -37.03 -7.40
C PHE A 86 12.42 -35.56 -7.80
N GLY A 87 11.33 -35.00 -7.29
CA GLY A 87 10.94 -33.61 -7.57
C GLY A 87 11.16 -32.72 -6.36
N PHE A 88 11.75 -31.57 -6.57
CA PHE A 88 11.92 -30.50 -5.56
C PHE A 88 11.41 -29.20 -6.16
N SER A 89 10.54 -28.48 -5.44
CA SER A 89 9.93 -27.27 -5.99
C SER A 89 9.77 -26.19 -4.91
N LEU A 90 9.86 -24.93 -5.33
CA LEU A 90 9.50 -23.79 -4.48
C LEU A 90 7.99 -23.58 -4.42
N ASP A 91 7.19 -24.35 -5.16
CA ASP A 91 5.75 -24.11 -5.26
C ASP A 91 5.05 -24.14 -3.90
N GLY A 92 5.37 -25.12 -3.07
CA GLY A 92 4.76 -25.25 -1.73
C GLY A 92 5.51 -24.53 -0.62
N VAL A 93 6.55 -23.76 -0.92
CA VAL A 93 7.33 -23.07 0.11
C VAL A 93 6.63 -21.80 0.55
N ALA A 94 6.55 -21.61 1.87
CA ALA A 94 6.17 -20.33 2.49
C ALA A 94 7.05 -20.16 3.73
N ASN A 95 7.87 -19.11 3.74
CA ASN A 95 8.86 -18.89 4.80
C ASN A 95 8.59 -17.61 5.61
N ARG A 96 7.46 -16.95 5.33
CA ARG A 96 6.93 -15.85 6.11
C ARG A 96 5.42 -16.02 6.15
N ILE A 97 4.87 -16.30 7.34
CA ILE A 97 3.46 -16.73 7.46
C ILE A 97 2.74 -15.88 8.50
N ALA A 98 1.52 -15.46 8.16
CA ALA A 98 0.57 -14.89 9.10
C ALA A 98 -0.73 -15.69 9.01
N VAL A 99 -1.49 -15.73 10.09
CA VAL A 99 -2.77 -16.43 10.16
C VAL A 99 -3.87 -15.42 10.45
N ALA A 100 -4.88 -15.37 9.57
CA ALA A 100 -6.09 -14.58 9.77
C ALA A 100 -7.16 -15.47 10.40
N TYR A 101 -7.86 -14.96 11.41
CA TYR A 101 -8.87 -15.72 12.16
C TYR A 101 -9.94 -14.77 12.69
N THR A 102 -11.05 -15.34 13.13
CA THR A 102 -12.10 -14.58 13.79
C THR A 102 -12.20 -15.04 15.25
N THR A 103 -12.54 -14.12 16.12
CA THR A 103 -12.78 -14.43 17.53
C THR A 103 -14.09 -13.78 17.97
N ASP A 104 -14.86 -14.52 18.77
CA ASP A 104 -16.12 -14.00 19.32
C ASP A 104 -15.84 -13.00 20.45
N MET A 105 -16.52 -11.89 20.39
CA MET A 105 -16.46 -10.86 21.41
C MET A 105 -17.56 -11.08 22.45
N ALA A 106 -17.37 -10.52 23.65
CA ALA A 106 -18.31 -10.69 24.76
C ALA A 106 -19.71 -10.15 24.45
N ASP A 107 -19.83 -9.24 23.50
CA ASP A 107 -21.13 -8.67 23.08
C ASP A 107 -21.83 -9.50 21.99
N GLY A 108 -21.24 -10.63 21.61
CA GLY A 108 -21.78 -11.51 20.57
C GLY A 108 -21.39 -11.14 19.13
N SER A 109 -20.61 -10.08 18.96
CA SER A 109 -20.04 -9.76 17.65
C SER A 109 -18.77 -10.58 17.40
N THR A 110 -18.30 -10.60 16.15
CA THR A 110 -17.02 -11.23 15.79
C THR A 110 -16.00 -10.18 15.41
N ASP A 111 -14.75 -10.40 15.79
CA ASP A 111 -13.62 -9.55 15.44
C ASP A 111 -12.64 -10.33 14.57
N ARG A 112 -12.26 -9.76 13.42
CA ARG A 112 -11.26 -10.38 12.52
C ARG A 112 -9.87 -9.93 12.95
N LYS A 113 -9.01 -10.90 13.23
CA LYS A 113 -7.64 -10.68 13.68
C LYS A 113 -6.64 -11.32 12.73
N THR A 114 -5.41 -10.86 12.79
CA THR A 114 -4.28 -11.49 12.07
C THR A 114 -3.08 -11.52 13.02
N THR A 115 -2.40 -12.65 13.07
CA THR A 115 -1.15 -12.76 13.85
C THR A 115 -0.07 -11.86 13.24
N SER A 116 0.92 -11.49 14.03
CA SER A 116 2.14 -10.92 13.48
C SER A 116 2.81 -11.95 12.56
N TRP A 117 3.61 -11.47 11.59
CA TRP A 117 4.30 -12.36 10.65
C TRP A 117 5.40 -13.16 11.36
N ALA A 118 5.34 -14.49 11.28
CA ALA A 118 6.42 -15.37 11.72
C ALA A 118 7.31 -15.70 10.52
N VAL A 119 8.62 -15.80 10.74
CA VAL A 119 9.60 -15.96 9.65
C VAL A 119 10.56 -17.12 9.92
N ASN A 120 11.00 -17.79 8.85
CA ASN A 120 12.17 -18.66 8.86
C ASN A 120 13.28 -17.95 8.09
N GLN A 121 14.19 -17.33 8.82
CA GLN A 121 15.19 -16.46 8.21
C GLN A 121 16.18 -17.23 7.32
N ASP A 122 16.53 -18.46 7.69
CA ASP A 122 17.47 -19.26 6.88
C ASP A 122 16.87 -19.59 5.52
N SER A 123 15.58 -19.94 5.48
CA SER A 123 14.87 -20.16 4.22
C SER A 123 14.76 -18.88 3.39
N ILE A 124 14.47 -17.74 4.04
CA ILE A 124 14.42 -16.44 3.34
C ILE A 124 15.78 -16.10 2.72
N ASN A 125 16.85 -16.31 3.47
CA ASN A 125 18.22 -16.06 2.98
C ASN A 125 18.56 -16.94 1.78
N ARG A 126 18.01 -18.17 1.75
CA ARG A 126 18.32 -19.15 0.68
C ARG A 126 17.49 -18.92 -0.58
N PHE A 127 16.18 -18.64 -0.44
CA PHE A 127 15.24 -18.63 -1.58
C PHE A 127 14.60 -17.28 -1.84
N GLY A 128 14.75 -16.32 -0.94
CA GLY A 128 13.97 -15.08 -0.94
C GLY A 128 12.70 -15.23 -0.11
N GLN A 129 12.06 -14.10 0.19
CA GLN A 129 10.85 -14.07 1.04
C GLN A 129 9.62 -14.50 0.25
N LYS A 130 8.95 -15.54 0.75
CA LYS A 130 7.74 -16.08 0.14
C LYS A 130 6.66 -16.14 1.22
N GLU A 131 5.60 -15.34 1.06
CA GLU A 131 4.59 -15.08 2.07
C GLU A 131 3.35 -15.95 1.91
N LEU A 132 2.73 -16.30 3.04
CA LEU A 132 1.42 -16.96 3.08
C LEU A 132 0.58 -16.30 4.15
N LEU A 133 -0.58 -15.78 3.76
CA LEU A 133 -1.62 -15.35 4.70
C LEU A 133 -2.72 -16.40 4.66
N GLN A 134 -2.80 -17.19 5.75
CA GLN A 134 -3.71 -18.34 5.82
C GLN A 134 -4.89 -18.02 6.72
N SER A 135 -6.11 -18.17 6.21
CA SER A 135 -7.32 -18.05 7.05
C SER A 135 -7.68 -19.40 7.66
N ILE A 136 -8.01 -19.40 8.95
CA ILE A 136 -8.38 -20.64 9.68
C ILE A 136 -9.79 -20.59 10.29
N GLY A 137 -10.56 -19.51 10.10
CA GLY A 137 -11.90 -19.37 10.69
C GLY A 137 -11.84 -18.99 12.17
N ASP A 138 -12.79 -19.49 12.96
CA ASP A 138 -12.92 -19.12 14.38
C ASP A 138 -11.83 -19.78 15.20
N ALA A 139 -11.09 -18.99 15.98
CA ALA A 139 -9.95 -19.49 16.75
C ALA A 139 -9.60 -18.54 17.91
N SER A 140 -9.00 -19.09 18.96
CA SER A 140 -8.37 -18.27 19.99
C SER A 140 -6.99 -17.77 19.49
N ASP A 141 -6.46 -16.78 20.17
CA ASP A 141 -5.13 -16.23 19.86
C ASP A 141 -4.04 -17.33 19.97
N GLU A 142 -4.18 -18.23 20.96
CA GLU A 142 -3.24 -19.34 21.17
C GLU A 142 -3.33 -20.36 20.02
N LEU A 143 -4.55 -20.69 19.58
CA LEU A 143 -4.72 -21.64 18.47
C LEU A 143 -4.18 -21.08 17.18
N ALA A 144 -4.43 -19.78 16.90
CA ALA A 144 -3.91 -19.11 15.70
C ALA A 144 -2.37 -19.10 15.70
N THR A 145 -1.75 -18.83 16.86
CA THR A 145 -0.29 -18.83 17.00
C THR A 145 0.28 -20.24 16.81
N ALA A 146 -0.36 -21.26 17.37
CA ALA A 146 0.07 -22.64 17.21
C ALA A 146 -0.05 -23.10 15.76
N ALA A 147 -1.14 -22.74 15.07
CA ALA A 147 -1.34 -23.04 13.65
C ALA A 147 -0.26 -22.37 12.80
N GLN A 148 0.07 -21.11 13.09
CA GLN A 148 1.12 -20.37 12.40
C GLN A 148 2.48 -21.07 12.53
N ALA A 149 2.84 -21.47 13.75
CA ALA A 149 4.13 -22.13 14.02
C ALA A 149 4.21 -23.48 13.27
N LYS A 150 3.11 -24.23 13.25
CA LYS A 150 3.07 -25.51 12.52
C LYS A 150 3.20 -25.30 11.01
N LEU A 151 2.47 -24.35 10.45
CA LEU A 151 2.56 -24.04 9.02
C LEU A 151 3.99 -23.65 8.65
N LEU A 152 4.63 -22.80 9.45
CA LEU A 152 6.01 -22.37 9.17
C LEU A 152 6.98 -23.54 9.21
N ALA A 153 6.85 -24.44 10.21
CA ALA A 153 7.70 -25.62 10.30
C ALA A 153 7.50 -26.56 9.09
N ASP A 154 6.26 -26.68 8.62
CA ASP A 154 5.91 -27.58 7.51
C ASP A 154 6.27 -27.01 6.14
N MET A 155 6.26 -25.69 5.96
CA MET A 155 6.32 -25.07 4.63
C MET A 155 7.59 -24.26 4.35
N ALA A 156 8.45 -24.04 5.35
CA ALA A 156 9.60 -23.15 5.15
C ALA A 156 10.63 -23.68 4.13
N TRP A 157 10.64 -24.98 3.87
CA TRP A 157 11.64 -25.61 3.00
C TRP A 157 10.96 -26.45 1.93
N PRO A 158 11.58 -26.56 0.72
CA PRO A 158 11.06 -27.46 -0.32
C PRO A 158 11.00 -28.91 0.18
N ARG A 159 9.90 -29.57 -0.11
CA ARG A 159 9.74 -31.01 0.19
C ARG A 159 10.05 -31.81 -1.05
N GLY A 160 10.77 -32.88 -0.88
CA GLY A 160 11.01 -33.86 -1.94
C GLY A 160 9.76 -34.70 -2.19
N VAL A 161 9.42 -34.86 -3.45
CA VAL A 161 8.35 -35.78 -3.90
C VAL A 161 9.00 -36.87 -4.73
N VAL A 162 8.61 -38.14 -4.49
CA VAL A 162 9.17 -39.28 -5.21
C VAL A 162 8.06 -39.99 -5.98
N SER A 163 8.29 -40.26 -7.26
CA SER A 163 7.39 -41.08 -8.07
C SER A 163 8.18 -42.13 -8.84
N PHE A 164 7.49 -43.22 -9.25
CA PHE A 164 8.08 -44.36 -9.93
C PHE A 164 7.55 -44.47 -11.36
N ASP A 165 7.26 -43.35 -11.97
CA ASP A 165 6.70 -43.27 -13.33
C ASP A 165 7.70 -42.73 -14.36
N GLY A 166 8.95 -42.57 -13.97
CA GLY A 166 10.00 -42.14 -14.87
C GLY A 166 10.40 -43.24 -15.87
N ARG A 167 10.92 -42.86 -17.02
CA ARG A 167 11.50 -43.78 -17.99
C ARG A 167 12.93 -44.12 -17.55
N ASP A 168 13.41 -45.29 -17.91
CA ASP A 168 14.79 -45.64 -17.67
C ASP A 168 15.71 -44.57 -18.25
N GLY A 169 16.71 -44.18 -17.48
CA GLY A 169 17.64 -43.14 -17.87
C GLY A 169 18.17 -42.35 -16.70
N GLN A 170 19.10 -41.47 -16.98
CA GLN A 170 19.70 -40.60 -15.99
C GLN A 170 19.71 -39.18 -16.56
N ASN A 171 18.81 -38.34 -16.09
CA ASN A 171 18.74 -36.95 -16.51
C ASN A 171 18.06 -36.09 -15.45
N ALA A 172 18.24 -34.78 -15.54
CA ALA A 172 17.51 -33.84 -14.72
C ALA A 172 16.80 -32.83 -15.61
N THR A 173 15.65 -32.35 -15.14
CA THR A 173 14.92 -31.22 -15.77
C THR A 173 14.90 -30.07 -14.77
N LEU A 174 15.33 -28.88 -15.21
CA LEU A 174 15.24 -27.66 -14.44
C LEU A 174 14.09 -26.82 -15.02
N ILE A 175 13.09 -26.53 -14.20
CA ILE A 175 11.97 -25.67 -14.56
C ILE A 175 12.23 -24.31 -13.92
N CYS A 176 12.23 -23.25 -14.73
CA CYS A 176 12.70 -21.95 -14.31
C CYS A 176 11.64 -20.89 -14.55
N VAL A 177 11.67 -19.85 -13.73
CA VAL A 177 10.75 -18.69 -13.82
C VAL A 177 11.56 -17.40 -13.89
N GLY A 178 10.99 -16.41 -14.55
CA GLY A 178 11.58 -15.07 -14.59
C GLY A 178 11.42 -14.34 -13.28
N TRP A 179 12.31 -13.38 -13.02
CA TRP A 179 12.37 -12.68 -11.73
C TRP A 179 11.11 -11.89 -11.42
N TYR A 180 10.39 -11.39 -12.43
CA TYR A 180 9.14 -10.63 -12.21
C TYR A 180 8.08 -11.47 -11.49
N SER A 181 8.06 -12.78 -11.73
CA SER A 181 7.09 -13.68 -11.10
C SER A 181 7.26 -13.76 -9.57
N THR A 182 8.43 -13.39 -9.04
CA THR A 182 8.66 -13.41 -7.58
C THR A 182 7.77 -12.40 -6.84
N LEU A 183 7.20 -11.43 -7.53
CA LEU A 183 6.22 -10.51 -6.95
C LEU A 183 4.93 -11.24 -6.53
N ALA A 184 4.63 -12.39 -7.12
CA ALA A 184 3.49 -13.22 -6.69
C ALA A 184 3.72 -13.85 -5.30
N TRP A 185 4.95 -13.86 -4.82
CA TRP A 185 5.31 -14.42 -3.52
C TRP A 185 5.03 -13.48 -2.35
N ARG A 186 4.72 -12.22 -2.63
CA ARG A 186 4.58 -11.17 -1.63
C ARG A 186 3.16 -10.65 -1.62
N ASN A 187 2.62 -10.45 -0.44
CA ASN A 187 1.32 -9.83 -0.25
C ASN A 187 1.52 -8.34 0.00
N PHE A 188 0.81 -7.52 -0.76
CA PHE A 188 0.89 -6.07 -0.59
C PHE A 188 -0.23 -5.64 0.35
N THR A 189 0.15 -5.22 1.55
CA THR A 189 -0.79 -4.88 2.63
C THR A 189 -0.91 -3.38 2.88
N ARG A 190 -0.16 -2.58 2.14
CA ARG A 190 -0.13 -1.14 2.36
C ARG A 190 -1.34 -0.45 1.77
N LEU A 191 -1.88 0.51 2.51
CA LEU A 191 -3.00 1.31 2.04
C LEU A 191 -2.48 2.47 1.19
N GLU A 192 -2.84 2.46 -0.10
CA GLU A 192 -2.39 3.47 -1.05
C GLU A 192 -3.29 4.71 -1.00
N GLY A 193 -2.68 5.88 -1.18
CA GLY A 193 -3.42 7.13 -1.23
C GLY A 193 -4.06 7.53 0.09
N ARG A 194 -3.54 7.04 1.23
CA ARG A 194 -4.11 7.45 2.51
C ARG A 194 -3.08 7.46 3.65
N ILE A 195 -3.30 8.37 4.58
CA ILE A 195 -2.56 8.49 5.84
C ILE A 195 -3.59 8.42 6.96
N GLU A 196 -3.38 7.59 7.96
CA GLU A 196 -4.36 7.41 9.04
C GLU A 196 -3.69 7.37 10.41
N PHE A 197 -4.40 7.93 11.39
CA PHE A 197 -4.17 7.74 12.81
C PHE A 197 -5.52 7.42 13.43
N GLU A 198 -5.73 6.17 13.77
CA GLU A 198 -7.01 5.69 14.32
C GLU A 198 -7.10 5.89 15.85
N GLY A 199 -5.98 6.11 16.52
CA GLY A 199 -5.92 6.21 17.97
C GLY A 199 -5.87 4.83 18.63
N GLY A 200 -5.91 4.82 19.94
CA GLY A 200 -5.96 3.60 20.74
C GLY A 200 -7.39 3.04 20.80
N VAL A 201 -7.48 1.74 21.04
CA VAL A 201 -8.76 1.03 21.01
C VAL A 201 -9.66 1.37 22.23
N ASN A 202 -9.11 1.96 23.29
CA ASN A 202 -9.76 1.97 24.61
C ASN A 202 -9.98 3.34 25.27
N THR A 203 -10.16 4.43 24.51
CA THR A 203 -10.51 5.70 25.17
C THR A 203 -11.82 6.27 24.62
N PRO A 204 -12.97 5.61 24.90
CA PRO A 204 -14.24 6.17 24.47
C PRO A 204 -14.60 7.40 25.31
N GLY A 205 -15.13 8.41 24.66
CA GLY A 205 -15.75 9.54 25.34
C GLY A 205 -14.88 10.77 25.54
N ILE A 206 -13.61 10.73 25.17
CA ILE A 206 -12.76 11.94 25.25
C ILE A 206 -13.01 12.79 24.00
N THR A 207 -13.45 14.04 24.19
CA THR A 207 -13.79 14.93 23.07
C THR A 207 -13.27 16.33 23.31
N GLN A 208 -13.03 17.05 22.21
CA GLN A 208 -12.77 18.49 22.21
C GLN A 208 -13.97 19.20 21.58
N VAL A 209 -14.51 20.19 22.28
CA VAL A 209 -15.59 21.04 21.74
C VAL A 209 -15.04 21.98 20.66
N ILE A 210 -15.76 22.13 19.57
CA ILE A 210 -15.40 23.04 18.44
C ILE A 210 -16.58 23.97 18.17
N GLY A 211 -16.31 25.25 18.22
CA GLY A 211 -17.35 26.29 18.06
C GLY A 211 -18.16 26.50 19.33
N TRP A 212 -17.62 26.15 20.48
CA TRP A 212 -18.27 26.36 21.77
C TRP A 212 -17.80 27.67 22.42
N GLN A 213 -18.75 28.46 22.89
CA GLN A 213 -18.47 29.64 23.71
C GLN A 213 -19.75 30.05 24.43
N LEU A 214 -19.66 30.27 25.71
CA LEU A 214 -20.75 30.91 26.49
C LEU A 214 -20.46 32.39 26.54
N ALA A 215 -21.15 33.15 25.71
CA ALA A 215 -20.86 34.58 25.50
C ALA A 215 -21.83 35.50 26.26
N GLY A 216 -21.29 36.41 27.03
CA GLY A 216 -22.06 37.47 27.68
C GLY A 216 -23.17 37.00 28.59
N ASN A 217 -22.96 35.93 29.31
CA ASN A 217 -24.00 35.28 30.11
C ASN A 217 -24.07 35.91 31.50
N THR A 218 -25.28 36.35 31.93
CA THR A 218 -25.47 36.98 33.21
C THR A 218 -25.87 36.01 34.34
N GLY A 219 -26.03 34.71 34.01
CA GLY A 219 -26.35 33.67 34.99
C GLY A 219 -25.13 32.98 35.60
N ILE A 220 -23.91 33.52 35.39
CA ILE A 220 -22.66 32.93 35.89
C ILE A 220 -22.40 33.43 37.32
N SER A 221 -22.10 32.51 38.23
CA SER A 221 -21.64 32.80 39.60
C SER A 221 -20.37 32.02 39.90
N PHE A 222 -19.59 32.52 40.85
CA PHE A 222 -18.30 31.95 41.26
C PHE A 222 -18.32 31.75 42.79
N SER A 223 -17.89 30.58 43.27
CA SER A 223 -17.81 30.31 44.70
C SER A 223 -16.83 29.18 44.99
N GLY A 224 -15.85 29.44 45.84
CA GLY A 224 -14.81 28.41 46.16
C GLY A 224 -13.97 28.11 44.96
N ASN A 225 -14.12 26.92 44.37
CA ASN A 225 -13.50 26.54 43.12
C ASN A 225 -14.52 26.27 42.01
N THR A 226 -15.80 26.57 42.26
CA THR A 226 -16.91 26.26 41.36
C THR A 226 -17.31 27.47 40.53
N ILE A 227 -17.50 27.27 39.24
CA ILE A 227 -18.19 28.19 38.31
C ILE A 227 -19.55 27.55 38.02
N ALA A 228 -20.62 28.24 38.29
CA ALA A 228 -21.97 27.73 38.06
C ALA A 228 -22.74 28.64 37.12
N CYS A 229 -23.66 28.03 36.36
CA CYS A 229 -24.55 28.77 35.44
C CYS A 229 -26.00 28.37 35.74
N THR A 230 -26.90 29.37 35.65
CA THR A 230 -28.34 29.10 35.84
C THR A 230 -28.95 28.32 34.69
N THR A 231 -28.29 28.29 33.53
CA THR A 231 -28.77 27.55 32.35
C THR A 231 -28.18 26.12 32.33
N ALA A 232 -29.06 25.12 32.16
CA ALA A 232 -28.66 23.72 32.12
C ALA A 232 -27.88 23.40 30.85
N ASN A 233 -27.00 22.40 30.96
CA ASN A 233 -26.23 21.79 29.86
C ASN A 233 -25.19 22.70 29.17
N VAL A 234 -24.97 23.90 29.70
CA VAL A 234 -24.04 24.84 29.02
C VAL A 234 -22.59 24.34 29.06
N PHE A 235 -22.21 23.59 30.08
CA PHE A 235 -20.85 23.05 30.25
C PHE A 235 -20.76 21.54 29.98
N ALA A 236 -21.83 20.90 29.48
CA ALA A 236 -21.98 19.43 29.50
C ALA A 236 -20.83 18.65 28.89
N ASP A 237 -20.18 19.19 27.86
CA ASP A 237 -19.07 18.48 27.16
C ASP A 237 -17.68 19.02 27.53
N LEU A 238 -17.59 19.81 28.60
CA LEU A 238 -16.30 20.25 29.14
C LEU A 238 -15.78 19.19 30.11
N VAL A 239 -14.55 18.75 29.91
CA VAL A 239 -13.97 17.61 30.63
C VAL A 239 -12.79 18.03 31.50
N ALA A 240 -12.43 17.19 32.46
CA ALA A 240 -11.28 17.39 33.33
C ALA A 240 -10.01 17.69 32.51
N GLY A 241 -9.20 18.61 32.99
CA GLY A 241 -7.96 19.02 32.32
C GLY A 241 -8.15 20.07 31.22
N ALA A 242 -9.36 20.28 30.73
CA ALA A 242 -9.64 21.33 29.76
C ALA A 242 -9.32 22.70 30.38
N GLN A 243 -8.83 23.63 29.56
CA GLN A 243 -8.56 24.99 30.00
C GLN A 243 -9.62 25.94 29.45
N ILE A 244 -10.17 26.78 30.34
CA ILE A 244 -11.15 27.80 29.98
C ILE A 244 -10.55 29.19 30.21
N VAL A 245 -11.06 30.14 29.44
CA VAL A 245 -10.73 31.57 29.60
C VAL A 245 -12.01 32.28 30.01
N VAL A 246 -11.97 32.95 31.15
CA VAL A 246 -13.09 33.76 31.69
C VAL A 246 -12.78 35.22 31.49
N THR A 247 -13.76 35.97 30.94
CA THR A 247 -13.67 37.41 30.79
C THR A 247 -15.01 38.03 31.16
N GLY A 248 -15.01 39.29 31.56
CA GLY A 248 -16.22 40.06 31.94
C GLY A 248 -16.67 39.85 33.37
N SER A 249 -15.97 39.00 34.13
CA SER A 249 -16.18 38.89 35.59
C SER A 249 -15.53 40.09 36.29
N ALA A 250 -16.04 40.45 37.46
CA ALA A 250 -15.46 41.53 38.25
C ALA A 250 -14.09 41.15 38.84
N SER A 251 -13.91 39.87 39.27
CA SER A 251 -12.70 39.45 39.98
C SER A 251 -12.10 38.14 39.49
N ASN A 252 -12.75 37.39 38.59
CA ASN A 252 -12.34 36.07 38.18
C ASN A 252 -12.00 36.00 36.69
N ASN A 253 -11.43 37.07 36.11
CA ASN A 253 -10.94 37.02 34.73
C ASN A 253 -9.61 36.27 34.68
N GLY A 254 -9.44 35.38 33.69
CA GLY A 254 -8.19 34.63 33.56
C GLY A 254 -8.41 33.29 32.90
N THR A 255 -7.32 32.49 32.93
CA THR A 255 -7.34 31.10 32.40
C THR A 255 -7.34 30.14 33.57
N PHE A 256 -8.25 29.18 33.53
CA PHE A 256 -8.43 28.19 34.59
C PHE A 256 -8.44 26.78 34.00
N THR A 257 -7.90 25.81 34.74
CA THR A 257 -7.91 24.38 34.36
C THR A 257 -9.05 23.69 35.13
N LEU A 258 -9.84 22.90 34.41
CA LEU A 258 -10.94 22.14 35.01
C LEU A 258 -10.39 20.98 35.85
N GLU A 259 -10.87 20.85 37.09
CA GLU A 259 -10.48 19.80 38.01
C GLU A 259 -11.21 18.47 37.72
N ARG A 260 -12.42 18.56 37.17
CA ARG A 260 -13.27 17.41 36.87
C ARG A 260 -14.21 17.74 35.72
N ASP A 261 -14.87 16.71 35.19
CA ASP A 261 -15.92 16.85 34.18
C ASP A 261 -17.07 17.70 34.72
N ALA A 262 -17.76 18.41 33.84
CA ALA A 262 -18.96 19.16 34.20
C ALA A 262 -20.00 18.26 34.88
N TYR A 263 -20.70 18.83 35.84
CA TYR A 263 -21.67 18.10 36.66
C TYR A 263 -22.93 18.93 36.89
N ASN A 264 -23.83 18.45 37.72
CA ASN A 264 -25.08 19.15 38.04
C ASN A 264 -25.86 19.49 36.77
N ASN A 265 -26.11 18.48 35.93
CA ASN A 265 -26.80 18.62 34.64
C ASN A 265 -26.09 19.65 33.74
N GLY A 266 -24.75 19.63 33.75
CA GLY A 266 -23.95 20.53 32.92
C GLY A 266 -24.03 21.99 33.30
N GLN A 267 -24.44 22.28 34.53
CA GLN A 267 -24.57 23.66 35.06
C GLN A 267 -23.33 24.09 35.84
N SER A 268 -22.46 23.15 36.24
CA SER A 268 -21.33 23.44 37.12
C SER A 268 -20.04 22.83 36.61
N ILE A 269 -18.94 23.59 36.78
CA ILE A 269 -17.57 23.11 36.56
C ILE A 269 -16.72 23.56 37.73
N ASP A 270 -15.77 22.71 38.13
CA ASP A 270 -14.80 23.06 39.17
C ASP A 270 -13.42 23.29 38.51
N VAL A 271 -12.72 24.30 38.98
CA VAL A 271 -11.38 24.64 38.54
C VAL A 271 -10.36 24.37 39.64
N THR A 272 -9.09 24.18 39.25
CA THR A 272 -8.01 23.91 40.20
C THR A 272 -7.67 25.12 41.09
N ALA A 273 -8.13 26.31 40.70
CA ALA A 273 -7.84 27.57 41.41
C ALA A 273 -8.99 27.94 42.37
N THR A 274 -8.69 28.66 43.44
CA THR A 274 -9.70 29.28 44.29
C THR A 274 -10.18 30.55 43.65
N LEU A 275 -11.49 30.70 43.53
CA LEU A 275 -12.17 31.85 42.91
C LEU A 275 -12.70 32.82 43.97
N THR A 276 -12.71 34.10 43.64
CA THR A 276 -13.39 35.12 44.45
C THR A 276 -14.92 34.92 44.30
N THR A 277 -15.66 34.90 45.40
CA THR A 277 -17.09 34.73 45.34
C THR A 277 -17.76 35.91 44.62
N GLU A 278 -18.54 35.60 43.58
CA GLU A 278 -19.31 36.57 42.80
C GLU A 278 -20.68 35.99 42.50
N SER A 279 -21.72 36.79 42.82
CA SER A 279 -23.10 36.43 42.45
C SER A 279 -23.32 36.63 40.96
N ALA A 280 -24.28 35.92 40.41
CA ALA A 280 -24.70 36.10 39.02
C ALA A 280 -25.18 37.57 38.78
N GLY A 281 -25.01 38.05 37.57
CA GLY A 281 -25.41 39.43 37.17
C GLY A 281 -24.42 40.07 36.20
N ALA A 282 -23.13 39.78 36.32
CA ALA A 282 -22.13 40.29 35.38
C ALA A 282 -22.28 39.58 34.02
N SER A 283 -21.94 40.30 32.94
CA SER A 283 -21.94 39.75 31.57
C SER A 283 -20.63 38.99 31.32
N VAL A 284 -20.61 37.74 31.73
CA VAL A 284 -19.40 36.88 31.69
C VAL A 284 -19.34 36.08 30.37
N THR A 285 -18.17 36.06 29.76
CA THR A 285 -17.89 35.16 28.62
C THR A 285 -16.89 34.09 29.05
N ILE A 286 -17.22 32.85 28.77
CA ILE A 286 -16.32 31.69 29.00
C ILE A 286 -16.09 31.00 27.65
N SER A 287 -14.82 30.84 27.29
CA SER A 287 -14.43 30.07 26.11
C SER A 287 -13.45 28.97 26.52
N CYS A 288 -13.50 27.83 25.85
CA CYS A 288 -12.56 26.72 26.09
C CYS A 288 -11.38 26.86 25.15
N ILE A 289 -10.16 26.68 25.62
CA ILE A 289 -8.96 26.69 24.77
C ILE A 289 -9.11 25.53 23.78
N GLY A 290 -8.91 25.84 22.48
CA GLY A 290 -9.12 24.89 21.39
C GLY A 290 -10.54 24.90 20.83
N ALA A 291 -11.52 25.50 21.54
CA ALA A 291 -12.90 25.52 21.03
C ALA A 291 -13.07 26.36 19.76
N ASP A 292 -12.25 27.39 19.56
CA ASP A 292 -12.25 28.12 18.30
C ASP A 292 -11.66 27.26 17.18
N ARG A 293 -10.50 26.65 17.45
CA ARG A 293 -9.82 25.73 16.51
C ARG A 293 -8.74 24.94 17.21
N ILE A 294 -8.56 23.69 16.73
CA ILE A 294 -7.42 22.84 17.09
C ILE A 294 -6.70 22.44 15.80
N ALA A 295 -5.47 21.94 15.92
CA ALA A 295 -4.69 21.53 14.75
C ALA A 295 -3.88 20.27 15.09
N GLN A 296 -4.09 19.21 14.30
CA GLN A 296 -3.34 17.97 14.42
C GLN A 296 -2.25 17.94 13.35
N LYS A 297 -1.00 17.79 13.79
CA LYS A 297 0.16 17.63 12.91
C LYS A 297 0.21 16.21 12.35
N TYR A 298 0.66 16.08 11.11
CA TYR A 298 1.03 14.78 10.54
C TYR A 298 2.13 14.94 9.50
N VAL A 299 2.84 13.85 9.21
CA VAL A 299 3.85 13.83 8.16
C VAL A 299 3.28 13.05 6.97
N GLN A 300 3.32 13.66 5.80
CA GLN A 300 2.82 13.08 4.55
C GLN A 300 3.81 12.04 4.06
N ALA A 301 3.48 10.75 4.17
CA ALA A 301 4.41 9.68 3.80
C ALA A 301 4.65 9.60 2.28
N HIS A 302 3.60 9.82 1.49
CA HIS A 302 3.65 9.66 0.03
C HIS A 302 3.02 10.87 -0.65
N ALA A 303 3.48 11.22 -1.85
CA ALA A 303 2.84 12.27 -2.63
C ALA A 303 1.50 11.76 -3.20
N PHE A 304 0.43 12.50 -2.98
CA PHE A 304 -0.87 12.24 -3.61
C PHE A 304 -1.70 13.52 -3.66
N ASP A 305 -2.73 13.51 -4.50
CA ASP A 305 -3.67 14.62 -4.57
C ASP A 305 -4.74 14.46 -3.50
N LEU A 306 -4.90 15.45 -2.64
CA LEU A 306 -5.88 15.39 -1.55
C LEU A 306 -7.30 15.17 -2.10
N TRP A 307 -8.05 14.26 -1.51
CA TRP A 307 -9.45 14.02 -1.84
C TRP A 307 -10.36 14.41 -0.67
N ARG A 308 -10.11 13.83 0.51
CA ARG A 308 -10.99 14.06 1.66
C ARG A 308 -10.25 13.78 2.98
N VAL A 309 -10.80 14.35 4.06
CA VAL A 309 -10.31 14.13 5.43
C VAL A 309 -11.42 13.46 6.23
N GLY A 310 -11.10 12.40 6.94
CA GLY A 310 -12.02 11.72 7.87
C GLY A 310 -11.73 12.15 9.29
N LEU A 311 -12.80 12.43 10.05
CA LEU A 311 -12.73 12.74 11.48
C LEU A 311 -13.87 12.00 12.19
N LYS A 312 -13.65 11.65 13.46
CA LYS A 312 -14.69 11.08 14.30
C LYS A 312 -15.34 12.22 15.06
N ILE A 313 -16.57 12.58 14.66
CA ILE A 313 -17.22 13.82 15.11
C ILE A 313 -18.70 13.59 15.42
N ALA A 314 -19.25 14.53 16.21
CA ALA A 314 -20.69 14.62 16.46
C ALA A 314 -21.10 16.09 16.55
N LYS A 315 -22.40 16.36 16.58
CA LYS A 315 -22.91 17.70 16.86
C LYS A 315 -23.73 17.70 18.14
N VAL A 316 -23.76 18.86 18.78
CA VAL A 316 -24.63 19.14 19.94
C VAL A 316 -25.59 20.24 19.49
N GLY A 317 -26.87 20.06 19.77
CA GLY A 317 -27.90 21.02 19.34
C GLY A 317 -28.07 21.02 17.83
N SER A 318 -28.20 22.20 17.26
CA SER A 318 -28.45 22.42 15.83
C SER A 318 -27.48 23.49 15.26
N PRO A 319 -26.17 23.19 15.25
CA PRO A 319 -25.23 24.18 14.74
C PRO A 319 -25.50 24.50 13.28
N SER A 320 -25.38 25.79 12.94
CA SER A 320 -25.46 26.25 11.55
C SER A 320 -24.10 26.14 10.87
N GLY A 321 -24.11 26.22 9.53
CA GLY A 321 -22.89 26.21 8.73
C GLY A 321 -22.29 24.85 8.53
N SER A 322 -20.97 24.75 8.68
CA SER A 322 -20.22 23.52 8.45
C SER A 322 -19.08 23.37 9.45
N LEU A 323 -18.67 22.12 9.66
CA LEU A 323 -17.36 21.81 10.23
C LEU A 323 -16.35 21.84 9.09
N GLN A 324 -15.21 22.47 9.33
CA GLN A 324 -14.15 22.66 8.32
C GLN A 324 -12.82 22.11 8.83
N VAL A 325 -12.04 21.57 7.91
CA VAL A 325 -10.63 21.24 8.12
C VAL A 325 -9.84 22.03 7.09
N GLU A 326 -8.98 22.93 7.55
CA GLU A 326 -8.02 23.59 6.68
C GLU A 326 -6.71 22.81 6.74
N LEU A 327 -6.24 22.35 5.59
CA LEU A 327 -4.92 21.75 5.48
C LEU A 327 -3.90 22.86 5.34
N ARG A 328 -2.93 22.92 6.24
CA ARG A 328 -1.94 24.00 6.30
C ARG A 328 -0.52 23.43 6.33
N THR A 329 0.44 24.21 5.83
CA THR A 329 1.87 23.86 5.95
C THR A 329 2.35 24.12 7.37
N ASP A 330 3.54 23.62 7.69
CA ASP A 330 4.19 23.87 8.98
C ASP A 330 4.95 25.21 8.94
N SER A 331 4.91 25.92 10.06
CA SER A 331 5.72 27.11 10.29
C SER A 331 6.26 27.04 11.72
N ALA A 332 7.54 26.69 11.85
CA ALA A 332 8.23 26.61 13.14
C ALA A 332 7.46 25.75 14.17
N GLY A 333 6.91 24.61 13.71
CA GLY A 333 6.21 23.68 14.60
C GLY A 333 4.79 24.09 14.94
N SER A 334 4.15 24.96 14.13
CA SER A 334 2.77 25.39 14.28
C SER A 334 2.12 25.49 12.90
N PRO A 335 0.78 25.45 12.82
CA PRO A 335 0.12 25.68 11.53
C PRO A 335 0.46 27.05 10.98
N SER A 336 0.90 27.10 9.73
CA SER A 336 1.21 28.37 9.05
C SER A 336 -0.09 29.13 8.70
N ALA A 337 0.06 30.34 8.18
CA ALA A 337 -1.06 31.11 7.61
C ALA A 337 -1.50 30.53 6.24
N THR A 338 -0.65 29.75 5.57
CA THR A 338 -0.92 29.24 4.23
C THR A 338 -1.91 28.08 4.27
N ILE A 339 -3.07 28.26 3.64
CA ILE A 339 -4.09 27.23 3.46
C ILE A 339 -3.85 26.54 2.13
N ILE A 340 -3.59 25.22 2.16
CA ILE A 340 -3.41 24.40 0.97
C ILE A 340 -4.77 23.99 0.40
N ALA A 341 -5.69 23.60 1.29
CA ALA A 341 -7.04 23.19 0.93
C ALA A 341 -7.98 23.35 2.11
N THR A 342 -9.26 23.46 1.82
CA THR A 342 -10.32 23.41 2.84
C THR A 342 -11.24 22.23 2.52
N CYS A 343 -11.41 21.36 3.50
CA CYS A 343 -12.37 20.25 3.48
C CYS A 343 -13.55 20.65 4.36
N SER A 344 -14.78 20.38 3.95
CA SER A 344 -15.93 20.78 4.75
C SER A 344 -17.06 19.77 4.71
N LEU A 345 -17.89 19.80 5.76
CA LEU A 345 -19.10 19.00 5.86
C LEU A 345 -20.19 19.83 6.52
N ALA A 346 -21.35 19.89 5.86
CA ALA A 346 -22.50 20.66 6.38
C ALA A 346 -22.96 20.09 7.74
N ALA A 347 -23.28 20.96 8.68
CA ALA A 347 -23.74 20.58 10.02
C ALA A 347 -24.99 19.68 9.97
N SER A 348 -25.87 19.87 8.96
CA SER A 348 -27.06 19.03 8.77
C SER A 348 -26.72 17.57 8.50
N SER A 349 -25.54 17.28 7.97
CA SER A 349 -25.08 15.92 7.65
C SER A 349 -24.42 15.21 8.82
N ILE A 350 -24.22 15.90 9.96
CA ILE A 350 -23.52 15.34 11.13
C ILE A 350 -24.57 14.94 12.17
N GLY A 351 -24.47 13.71 12.68
CA GLY A 351 -25.36 13.19 13.74
C GLY A 351 -24.91 13.59 15.15
N THR A 352 -25.68 13.20 16.15
CA THR A 352 -25.43 13.52 17.56
C THR A 352 -24.55 12.47 18.27
N SER A 353 -24.22 11.36 17.60
CA SER A 353 -23.32 10.34 18.16
C SER A 353 -21.99 10.38 17.43
N PRO A 354 -20.86 10.29 18.15
CA PRO A 354 -19.53 10.33 17.51
C PRO A 354 -19.34 9.15 16.55
N THR A 355 -19.14 9.46 15.28
CA THR A 355 -18.82 8.46 14.26
C THR A 355 -17.91 9.09 13.20
N TRP A 356 -17.32 8.25 12.33
CA TRP A 356 -16.45 8.71 11.26
C TRP A 356 -17.25 9.41 10.17
N TYR A 357 -16.86 10.63 9.84
CA TYR A 357 -17.41 11.42 8.74
C TYR A 357 -16.30 11.87 7.81
N TRP A 358 -16.64 12.01 6.54
CA TRP A 358 -15.72 12.47 5.50
C TRP A 358 -16.02 13.92 5.14
N LEU A 359 -15.00 14.77 5.24
CA LEU A 359 -15.04 16.16 4.80
C LEU A 359 -14.30 16.21 3.46
N THR A 360 -15.02 16.53 2.39
CA THR A 360 -14.46 16.53 1.03
C THR A 360 -13.72 17.85 0.77
N ALA A 361 -12.56 17.73 0.13
CA ALA A 361 -11.73 18.89 -0.21
C ALA A 361 -12.39 19.69 -1.34
N ALA A 362 -12.36 21.02 -1.22
CA ALA A 362 -12.88 21.92 -2.25
C ALA A 362 -11.99 21.93 -3.50
N SER A 363 -10.72 21.57 -3.35
CA SER A 363 -9.75 21.41 -4.42
C SER A 363 -8.86 20.20 -4.09
N ASN A 364 -8.20 19.65 -5.09
CA ASN A 364 -7.38 18.45 -4.94
C ASN A 364 -5.89 18.78 -5.14
N PRO A 365 -5.28 19.57 -4.24
CA PRO A 365 -3.85 19.90 -4.41
C PRO A 365 -2.98 18.67 -4.20
N THR A 366 -1.84 18.64 -4.88
CA THR A 366 -0.83 17.59 -4.65
C THR A 366 -0.11 17.86 -3.34
N LEU A 367 -0.14 16.88 -2.43
CA LEU A 367 0.59 16.90 -1.17
C LEU A 367 1.95 16.22 -1.39
N SER A 368 3.02 16.89 -0.98
CA SER A 368 4.39 16.39 -1.21
C SER A 368 4.80 15.37 -0.17
N ALA A 369 5.49 14.32 -0.61
CA ALA A 369 6.05 13.30 0.29
C ALA A 369 7.04 13.94 1.28
N SER A 370 7.12 13.36 2.46
CA SER A 370 8.03 13.77 3.56
C SER A 370 7.79 15.21 4.05
N SER A 371 6.64 15.79 3.71
CA SER A 371 6.28 17.15 4.14
C SER A 371 5.38 17.10 5.37
N THR A 372 5.55 18.08 6.24
CA THR A 372 4.72 18.25 7.44
C THR A 372 3.50 19.11 7.13
N TYR A 373 2.34 18.60 7.52
CA TYR A 373 1.07 19.33 7.36
C TYR A 373 0.30 19.34 8.68
N TRP A 374 -0.64 20.28 8.77
CA TRP A 374 -1.55 20.44 9.90
C TRP A 374 -2.99 20.36 9.42
N LEU A 375 -3.80 19.56 10.10
CA LEU A 375 -5.27 19.52 9.95
C LEU A 375 -5.84 20.47 10.98
N LEU A 376 -6.20 21.69 10.55
CA LEU A 376 -6.76 22.73 11.41
C LEU A 376 -8.29 22.60 11.37
N ILE A 377 -8.89 22.22 12.48
CA ILE A 377 -10.31 21.90 12.61
C ILE A 377 -11.01 23.09 13.25
N LYS A 378 -12.06 23.58 12.60
CA LYS A 378 -12.83 24.74 13.08
C LYS A 378 -14.27 24.71 12.58
N ARG A 379 -15.12 25.54 13.16
CA ARG A 379 -16.48 25.81 12.67
C ARG A 379 -16.48 26.96 11.67
N SER A 380 -17.43 26.97 10.73
CA SER A 380 -17.50 28.05 9.72
C SER A 380 -18.32 29.26 10.19
N THR A 381 -19.07 29.13 11.30
CA THR A 381 -19.96 30.17 11.83
C THR A 381 -19.59 30.53 13.26
N ALA A 382 -20.25 31.53 13.83
CA ALA A 382 -20.01 32.01 15.19
C ALA A 382 -20.24 30.89 16.23
N ALA A 383 -19.47 30.94 17.30
CA ALA A 383 -19.54 29.95 18.41
C ALA A 383 -20.86 30.10 19.19
N SER A 384 -21.27 29.00 19.84
CA SER A 384 -22.50 28.91 20.63
C SER A 384 -22.30 27.97 21.80
N ALA A 385 -22.91 28.20 22.94
CA ALA A 385 -22.86 27.32 24.09
C ALA A 385 -23.83 26.13 23.98
N THR A 386 -24.77 26.18 23.02
CA THR A 386 -25.82 25.17 22.86
C THR A 386 -25.74 24.44 21.52
N ASP A 387 -25.03 25.03 20.54
CA ASP A 387 -25.01 24.52 19.17
C ASP A 387 -23.57 24.50 18.66
N TYR A 388 -22.90 23.36 18.77
CA TYR A 388 -21.46 23.24 18.47
C TYR A 388 -21.15 21.80 17.99
N PHE A 389 -19.89 21.54 17.74
CA PHE A 389 -19.41 20.20 17.34
C PHE A 389 -18.50 19.64 18.41
N THR A 390 -18.40 18.32 18.47
CA THR A 390 -17.38 17.62 19.23
C THR A 390 -16.53 16.79 18.29
N VAL A 391 -15.22 16.78 18.54
CA VAL A 391 -14.24 15.97 17.81
C VAL A 391 -13.66 14.97 18.82
N SER A 392 -13.69 13.70 18.47
CA SER A 392 -13.10 12.65 19.34
C SER A 392 -11.59 12.87 19.46
N MET A 393 -11.09 12.71 20.67
CA MET A 393 -9.66 12.81 20.98
C MET A 393 -9.15 11.46 21.48
N ASP A 394 -7.84 11.29 21.49
CA ASP A 394 -7.19 10.06 21.91
C ASP A 394 -5.91 10.38 22.69
N GLU A 395 -5.59 9.55 23.67
CA GLU A 395 -4.40 9.70 24.52
C GLU A 395 -3.18 8.95 23.96
N THR A 396 -3.37 8.13 22.92
CA THR A 396 -2.25 7.44 22.25
C THR A 396 -1.34 8.47 21.59
N THR A 397 -0.08 8.45 21.94
CA THR A 397 0.89 9.43 21.44
C THR A 397 0.99 9.39 19.92
N TYR A 398 0.89 10.54 19.31
CA TYR A 398 1.07 10.76 17.89
C TYR A 398 1.87 12.06 17.71
N GLU A 399 1.92 12.59 16.50
CA GLU A 399 2.50 13.91 16.25
C GLU A 399 1.71 14.99 17.01
N THR A 400 2.33 16.11 17.25
CA THR A 400 1.81 17.22 18.05
C THR A 400 0.38 17.62 17.70
N CYS A 401 -0.47 17.81 18.71
CA CYS A 401 -1.75 18.49 18.59
C CYS A 401 -1.65 19.84 19.29
N LYS A 402 -2.18 20.90 18.65
CA LYS A 402 -2.18 22.25 19.19
C LYS A 402 -3.59 22.80 19.30
N ALA A 403 -3.78 23.67 20.27
CA ALA A 403 -5.04 24.36 20.51
C ALA A 403 -4.81 25.88 20.40
N TRP A 404 -5.81 26.60 19.89
CA TRP A 404 -5.76 28.07 19.80
C TRP A 404 -6.30 28.65 21.10
N ASN A 405 -5.54 29.54 21.74
CA ASN A 405 -5.93 30.13 23.03
C ASN A 405 -6.55 31.55 22.88
N GLY A 406 -6.82 31.96 21.62
CA GLY A 406 -7.33 33.29 21.31
C GLY A 406 -6.25 34.20 20.73
N SER A 407 -4.98 33.92 20.97
CA SER A 407 -3.88 34.78 20.48
C SER A 407 -2.72 33.98 19.88
N ALA A 408 -2.52 32.74 20.30
CA ALA A 408 -1.38 31.94 19.88
C ALA A 408 -1.74 30.44 19.89
N TRP A 409 -0.93 29.64 19.17
CA TRP A 409 -1.00 28.17 19.21
C TRP A 409 -0.24 27.66 20.44
N VAL A 410 -0.94 26.92 21.30
CA VAL A 410 -0.36 26.26 22.46
C VAL A 410 -0.48 24.75 22.30
N THR A 411 0.33 23.96 23.02
CA THR A 411 0.13 22.51 23.07
C THR A 411 -1.28 22.23 23.63
N HIS A 412 -1.94 21.21 23.08
CA HIS A 412 -3.30 20.87 23.56
C HIS A 412 -3.27 20.63 25.07
N PRO A 413 -4.13 21.29 25.84
CA PRO A 413 -4.05 21.26 27.33
C PRO A 413 -3.99 19.86 27.92
N ASN A 414 -4.74 18.93 27.39
CA ASN A 414 -4.81 17.56 27.90
C ASN A 414 -3.78 16.62 27.24
N ASN A 415 -2.89 17.15 26.40
CA ASN A 415 -1.88 16.36 25.68
C ASN A 415 -2.53 15.22 24.88
N GLN A 416 -3.66 15.52 24.27
CA GLN A 416 -4.45 14.57 23.48
C GLN A 416 -4.27 14.84 21.98
N TYR A 417 -4.65 13.87 21.14
CA TYR A 417 -4.43 13.86 19.70
C TYR A 417 -5.75 13.57 18.99
N VAL A 418 -5.92 14.11 17.79
CA VAL A 418 -7.13 13.88 16.98
C VAL A 418 -6.92 12.64 16.11
N PRO A 419 -7.71 11.57 16.26
CA PRO A 419 -7.74 10.51 15.25
C PRO A 419 -8.25 11.05 13.91
N PHE A 420 -7.57 10.70 12.82
CA PHE A 420 -7.89 11.26 11.51
C PHE A 420 -7.56 10.30 10.38
N ARG A 421 -8.12 10.58 9.21
CA ARG A 421 -7.81 9.92 7.95
C ARG A 421 -7.63 10.99 6.87
N VAL A 422 -6.54 10.92 6.12
CA VAL A 422 -6.29 11.81 4.96
C VAL A 422 -6.17 10.89 3.74
N TRP A 423 -7.13 10.98 2.84
CA TRP A 423 -7.19 10.13 1.65
C TRP A 423 -7.03 10.97 0.39
N GLY A 424 -6.35 10.38 -0.59
CA GLY A 424 -6.06 11.06 -1.84
C GLY A 424 -6.04 10.14 -3.05
N TRP A 425 -5.69 10.75 -4.19
CA TRP A 425 -5.57 10.11 -5.48
C TRP A 425 -4.11 10.12 -5.89
N GLU A 426 -3.61 9.02 -6.42
CA GLU A 426 -2.21 8.90 -6.82
C GLU A 426 -2.10 8.33 -8.22
N ASP A 427 -1.08 8.77 -8.98
CA ASP A 427 -0.75 8.22 -10.30
C ASP A 427 -0.51 6.71 -10.15
N THR A 428 -1.10 5.90 -11.03
CA THR A 428 -1.04 4.44 -10.92
C THR A 428 0.41 3.93 -10.98
N LEU A 429 1.30 4.57 -11.73
CA LEU A 429 2.69 4.14 -11.79
C LEU A 429 3.47 4.51 -10.52
N ASN A 430 3.04 5.51 -9.81
CA ASN A 430 3.60 5.74 -8.47
C ASN A 430 3.21 4.63 -7.50
N UNK A 431 2.09 4.06 -7.67
CA UNK A 431 1.67 3.01 -7.00
C UNK A 431 2.44 1.86 -7.25
N VAL A 432 2.64 1.67 -8.45
CA VAL A 432 3.51 0.54 -8.82
C VAL A 432 4.91 0.66 -8.23
N LYS A 433 5.49 1.82 -8.32
CA LYS A 433 6.84 2.05 -7.76
C LYS A 433 6.91 1.68 -6.27
N ARG A 434 5.87 2.02 -5.50
CA ARG A 434 5.86 1.69 -4.07
C ARG A 434 5.71 0.18 -3.84
N ILE A 435 4.82 -0.47 -4.61
CA ILE A 435 4.68 -1.93 -4.50
C ILE A 435 6.03 -2.61 -4.80
N LEU A 436 6.70 -2.17 -5.85
CA LEU A 436 8.02 -2.70 -6.21
C LEU A 436 9.05 -2.45 -5.09
N SER A 437 9.00 -1.27 -4.47
CA SER A 437 9.91 -0.93 -3.36
C SER A 437 9.68 -1.83 -2.14
N ASP A 438 8.41 -2.11 -1.83
CA ASP A 438 8.05 -2.90 -0.64
C ASP A 438 8.18 -4.41 -0.87
N CYS A 439 7.86 -4.87 -2.08
CA CYS A 439 7.72 -6.30 -2.36
C CYS A 439 8.79 -6.84 -3.31
N GLY A 440 9.56 -6.00 -3.96
CA GLY A 440 10.51 -6.39 -4.99
C GLY A 440 11.92 -6.72 -4.50
N ALA A 441 12.07 -7.31 -3.33
CA ALA A 441 13.41 -7.55 -2.72
C ALA A 441 14.35 -8.37 -3.61
N LEU A 442 13.81 -9.27 -4.45
CA LEU A 442 14.61 -10.07 -5.38
C LEU A 442 14.91 -9.34 -6.69
N LEU A 443 14.29 -8.15 -6.91
CA LEU A 443 14.50 -7.30 -8.08
C LEU A 443 15.58 -6.26 -7.71
N THR A 444 16.80 -6.74 -7.54
CA THR A 444 17.90 -6.01 -6.88
C THR A 444 18.47 -4.86 -7.71
N GLY A 445 18.18 -4.80 -9.02
CA GLY A 445 18.64 -3.70 -9.87
C GLY A 445 17.83 -2.42 -9.73
N GLY A 446 16.68 -2.48 -9.01
CA GLY A 446 15.85 -1.31 -8.78
C GLY A 446 14.79 -1.10 -9.85
N GLN A 447 14.45 0.16 -10.11
CA GLN A 447 13.32 0.53 -10.98
C GLN A 447 13.73 1.58 -12.01
N ASP A 448 13.42 1.32 -13.29
CA ASP A 448 13.55 2.27 -14.38
C ASP A 448 12.14 2.60 -14.89
N ILE A 449 11.46 3.50 -14.18
CA ILE A 449 10.09 3.93 -14.47
C ILE A 449 10.09 5.46 -14.51
N SER A 450 10.50 6.01 -15.64
CA SER A 450 10.63 7.47 -15.81
C SER A 450 9.34 8.15 -16.26
N ILE A 451 8.31 7.36 -16.62
CA ILE A 451 7.04 7.86 -17.12
C ILE A 451 6.00 7.97 -16.00
N THR A 452 4.93 8.70 -16.28
CA THR A 452 3.72 8.74 -15.45
C THR A 452 2.55 8.22 -16.27
N SER A 453 1.56 7.66 -15.62
CA SER A 453 0.38 7.16 -16.33
C SER A 453 -0.60 8.31 -16.68
N GLY A 454 -0.65 9.35 -15.86
CA GLY A 454 -1.69 10.37 -15.95
C GLY A 454 -3.05 9.87 -15.49
N VAL A 455 -3.14 8.61 -15.05
CA VAL A 455 -4.35 8.01 -14.47
C VAL A 455 -4.17 7.94 -12.97
N LYS A 456 -5.16 8.40 -12.21
CA LYS A 456 -5.07 8.45 -10.75
C LYS A 456 -6.02 7.45 -10.11
N SER A 457 -5.55 6.81 -9.05
CA SER A 457 -6.31 5.81 -8.30
C SER A 457 -6.21 6.11 -6.80
N ASN A 458 -7.25 5.75 -6.05
CA ASN A 458 -7.22 5.75 -4.59
C ASN A 458 -7.42 4.34 -4.04
N GLN A 459 -7.07 3.32 -4.81
CA GLN A 459 -7.21 1.94 -4.39
C GLN A 459 -6.28 1.63 -3.22
N TRP A 460 -6.74 0.77 -2.36
CA TRP A 460 -5.98 0.24 -1.23
C TRP A 460 -6.31 -1.24 -1.05
N ARG A 461 -5.43 -1.96 -0.40
CA ARG A 461 -5.57 -3.39 -0.17
C ARG A 461 -5.28 -3.73 1.29
N ASP A 462 -5.92 -4.76 1.77
CA ASP A 462 -5.74 -5.29 3.12
C ASP A 462 -4.99 -6.64 3.14
N GLY A 463 -4.24 -6.94 2.08
CA GLY A 463 -3.33 -8.09 2.03
C GLY A 463 -3.86 -9.33 1.34
N ASP A 464 -5.04 -9.25 0.73
CA ASP A 464 -5.66 -10.44 0.10
C ASP A 464 -5.11 -10.75 -1.30
N LEU A 465 -4.35 -9.85 -1.91
CA LEU A 465 -3.79 -10.05 -3.24
C LEU A 465 -2.28 -10.03 -3.24
N SER A 466 -1.69 -10.76 -4.18
CA SER A 466 -0.25 -10.70 -4.38
C SER A 466 0.17 -9.33 -4.94
N ALA A 467 1.42 -8.96 -4.70
CA ALA A 467 1.98 -7.74 -5.29
C ALA A 467 1.92 -7.78 -6.82
N LEU A 468 2.12 -8.95 -7.41
CA LEU A 468 2.02 -9.13 -8.86
C LEU A 468 0.63 -8.79 -9.37
N ASP A 469 -0.42 -9.35 -8.73
CA ASP A 469 -1.80 -9.11 -9.16
C ASP A 469 -2.18 -7.64 -9.03
N GLU A 470 -1.74 -7.00 -7.95
CA GLU A 470 -2.02 -5.58 -7.73
C GLU A 470 -1.33 -4.71 -8.78
N ILE A 471 -0.06 -5.00 -9.09
CA ILE A 471 0.66 -4.29 -10.16
C ILE A 471 -0.06 -4.49 -11.49
N GLN A 472 -0.46 -5.73 -11.82
CA GLN A 472 -1.15 -6.00 -13.09
C GLN A 472 -2.44 -5.18 -13.21
N LYS A 473 -3.24 -5.09 -12.15
CA LYS A 473 -4.45 -4.26 -12.14
C LYS A 473 -4.17 -2.80 -12.42
N LEU A 474 -3.12 -2.25 -11.78
CA LEU A 474 -2.74 -0.85 -11.98
C LEU A 474 -2.27 -0.59 -13.41
N LEU A 475 -1.49 -1.53 -13.97
CA LEU A 475 -0.98 -1.42 -15.33
C LEU A 475 -2.10 -1.58 -16.37
N ASP A 476 -3.13 -2.39 -16.08
CA ASP A 476 -4.26 -2.59 -16.97
C ASP A 476 -5.13 -1.34 -17.13
N MET A 477 -5.03 -0.39 -16.21
CA MET A 477 -5.68 0.91 -16.37
C MET A 477 -5.10 1.71 -17.55
N GLY A 478 -3.87 1.38 -17.96
CA GLY A 478 -3.19 2.11 -19.04
C GLY A 478 -2.83 3.54 -18.62
N ASN A 479 -2.49 4.35 -19.63
CA ASN A 479 -2.24 5.77 -19.41
C ASN A 479 -3.44 6.63 -19.82
N SER A 480 -3.37 7.92 -19.54
CA SER A 480 -4.49 8.86 -19.79
C SER A 480 -4.86 9.03 -21.26
N VAL A 481 -4.04 8.52 -22.21
CA VAL A 481 -4.35 8.52 -23.64
C VAL A 481 -4.67 7.13 -24.17
N GLY A 482 -4.91 6.16 -23.28
CA GLY A 482 -5.37 4.82 -23.64
C GLY A 482 -4.29 3.84 -24.09
N GLN A 483 -3.01 4.17 -23.89
CA GLN A 483 -1.93 3.24 -24.23
C GLN A 483 -1.68 2.28 -23.06
N ARG A 484 -1.30 1.06 -23.35
CA ARG A 484 -0.91 0.06 -22.36
C ARG A 484 0.57 0.23 -21.99
N PHE A 485 0.98 -0.53 -20.97
CA PHE A 485 2.37 -0.56 -20.49
C PHE A 485 2.99 -1.92 -20.77
N ALA A 486 4.25 -1.91 -21.17
CA ALA A 486 5.11 -3.08 -21.26
C ALA A 486 6.04 -3.11 -20.05
N VAL A 487 6.27 -4.30 -19.50
CA VAL A 487 7.14 -4.51 -18.34
C VAL A 487 8.23 -5.50 -18.71
N SER A 488 9.47 -5.18 -18.42
CA SER A 488 10.59 -6.11 -18.56
C SER A 488 11.48 -6.05 -17.32
N VAL A 489 12.24 -7.10 -17.13
CA VAL A 489 13.27 -7.15 -16.08
C VAL A 489 14.60 -7.38 -16.78
N THR A 490 15.55 -6.49 -16.58
CA THR A 490 16.88 -6.56 -17.20
C THR A 490 17.74 -7.64 -16.53
N PRO A 491 18.85 -8.06 -17.14
CA PRO A 491 19.73 -9.08 -16.54
C PRO A 491 20.32 -8.69 -15.17
N ASP A 492 20.40 -7.40 -14.85
CA ASP A 492 20.79 -6.92 -13.52
C ASP A 492 19.59 -6.80 -12.55
N ARG A 493 18.41 -7.31 -12.98
CA ARG A 493 17.16 -7.35 -12.22
C ARG A 493 16.53 -5.98 -11.99
N THR A 494 16.76 -5.01 -12.88
CA THR A 494 16.04 -3.74 -12.87
C THR A 494 14.67 -3.93 -13.53
N VAL A 495 13.61 -3.49 -12.87
CA VAL A 495 12.25 -3.49 -13.44
C VAL A 495 12.10 -2.24 -14.31
N ARG A 496 11.79 -2.45 -15.57
CA ARG A 496 11.59 -1.36 -16.53
C ARG A 496 10.14 -1.35 -16.98
N ILE A 497 9.50 -0.18 -16.94
CA ILE A 497 8.13 -0.01 -17.42
C ILE A 497 8.12 1.12 -18.43
N VAL A 498 7.60 0.82 -19.61
CA VAL A 498 7.47 1.78 -20.72
C VAL A 498 6.07 1.67 -21.31
N THR A 499 5.63 2.71 -22.03
CA THR A 499 4.40 2.58 -22.83
C THR A 499 4.64 1.63 -23.99
N GLU A 500 3.63 0.81 -24.31
CA GLU A 500 3.73 -0.06 -25.50
C GLU A 500 3.93 0.78 -26.75
N ALA A 501 4.74 0.27 -27.66
CA ALA A 501 5.02 0.95 -28.91
C ALA A 501 3.74 1.11 -29.74
N THR A 502 3.59 2.27 -30.37
CA THR A 502 2.50 2.49 -31.32
C THR A 502 2.76 1.71 -32.61
N PRO A 503 1.69 1.27 -33.30
CA PRO A 503 1.88 0.56 -34.58
C PRO A 503 2.67 1.40 -35.58
N THR A 504 3.68 0.81 -36.15
CA THR A 504 4.42 1.43 -37.27
C THR A 504 4.37 0.49 -38.45
N GLU A 505 3.95 1.01 -39.60
CA GLU A 505 3.95 0.24 -40.84
C GLU A 505 5.36 -0.10 -41.32
N THR A 506 6.37 0.48 -40.68
CA THR A 506 7.77 0.30 -40.98
C THR A 506 8.50 -0.59 -39.97
N GLY A 507 7.71 -1.37 -39.15
CA GLY A 507 8.31 -2.27 -38.18
C GLY A 507 9.04 -3.46 -38.80
N ASP A 508 9.67 -4.26 -37.97
CA ASP A 508 10.34 -5.49 -38.41
C ASP A 508 9.35 -6.39 -39.18
N ILE A 509 9.84 -7.13 -40.13
CA ILE A 509 9.02 -7.90 -41.08
C ILE A 509 9.20 -9.40 -40.83
N LEU A 510 8.11 -10.09 -40.50
CA LEU A 510 8.08 -11.55 -40.49
C LEU A 510 7.85 -12.05 -41.92
N GLY A 511 8.89 -12.60 -42.53
CA GLY A 511 8.88 -13.00 -43.93
C GLY A 511 9.00 -14.50 -44.15
N ASP A 512 9.27 -14.86 -45.36
CA ASP A 512 9.46 -16.26 -45.78
C ASP A 512 10.67 -16.87 -45.06
N GLY A 513 10.59 -18.12 -44.71
CA GLY A 513 11.65 -18.87 -44.05
C GLY A 513 11.72 -18.68 -42.52
N ASN A 514 10.64 -18.21 -41.91
CA ASN A 514 10.54 -18.03 -40.46
C ASN A 514 11.62 -17.12 -39.85
N GLN A 515 12.00 -16.08 -40.61
CA GLN A 515 12.98 -15.13 -40.15
C GLN A 515 12.35 -13.74 -40.03
N ILE A 516 12.80 -12.98 -39.04
CA ILE A 516 12.37 -11.59 -38.83
C ILE A 516 13.45 -10.69 -39.46
N ARG A 517 13.03 -9.88 -40.43
CA ARG A 517 13.90 -8.91 -41.09
C ARG A 517 13.77 -7.58 -40.32
N LEU A 518 14.91 -7.07 -39.88
CA LEU A 518 14.96 -5.83 -39.12
C LEU A 518 14.74 -4.61 -40.03
N VAL A 519 14.10 -3.58 -39.52
CA VAL A 519 13.98 -2.28 -40.20
C VAL A 519 15.36 -1.71 -40.53
N SER A 520 16.32 -1.91 -39.64
CA SER A 520 17.71 -1.46 -39.82
C SER A 520 18.47 -2.22 -40.94
N GLY A 521 17.88 -3.29 -41.47
CA GLY A 521 18.51 -4.19 -42.44
C GLY A 521 19.14 -5.40 -41.74
N GLY A 522 19.17 -6.52 -42.47
CA GLY A 522 19.65 -7.78 -41.90
C GLY A 522 18.53 -8.62 -41.28
N LEU A 523 18.93 -9.66 -40.58
CA LEU A 523 18.02 -10.61 -39.97
C LEU A 523 18.19 -10.58 -38.45
N ARG A 524 17.07 -10.71 -37.73
CA ARG A 524 17.07 -10.85 -36.26
C ARG A 524 17.72 -12.21 -35.91
N ALA A 525 18.49 -12.23 -34.83
CA ALA A 525 19.06 -13.47 -34.36
C ALA A 525 17.93 -14.41 -33.88
N ARG A 526 18.06 -15.70 -34.21
CA ARG A 526 17.09 -16.70 -33.71
C ARG A 526 17.18 -16.75 -32.17
N GLY A 527 16.05 -16.84 -31.53
CA GLY A 527 16.00 -16.84 -30.08
C GLY A 527 15.94 -15.43 -29.48
N ASP A 528 16.09 -14.38 -30.30
CA ASP A 528 15.87 -12.99 -29.89
C ASP A 528 14.38 -12.69 -30.09
N LEU A 529 13.60 -12.75 -29.00
CA LEU A 529 12.14 -12.74 -29.06
C LEU A 529 11.59 -11.33 -29.27
N PRO A 530 10.64 -11.14 -30.21
CA PRO A 530 10.10 -9.81 -30.54
C PRO A 530 8.95 -9.36 -29.64
N VAL A 531 9.02 -9.66 -28.35
CA VAL A 531 7.94 -9.33 -27.39
C VAL A 531 7.88 -7.82 -27.17
N GLY A 532 6.68 -7.27 -27.23
CA GLY A 532 6.47 -5.83 -27.09
C GLY A 532 6.69 -5.04 -28.37
N GLU A 533 6.86 -5.74 -29.49
CA GLU A 533 7.14 -5.11 -30.79
C GLU A 533 5.98 -5.34 -31.77
N TRP A 534 5.91 -4.50 -32.78
CA TRP A 534 4.99 -4.64 -33.91
C TRP A 534 5.71 -5.33 -35.06
N LEU A 535 5.14 -6.45 -35.54
CA LEU A 535 5.66 -7.16 -36.70
C LEU A 535 4.70 -7.00 -37.88
N THR A 536 5.24 -6.58 -39.04
CA THR A 536 4.51 -6.58 -40.30
C THR A 536 4.66 -7.97 -40.93
N ILE A 537 3.56 -8.59 -41.29
CA ILE A 537 3.55 -9.89 -41.95
C ILE A 537 3.71 -9.64 -43.46
N ASP A 538 4.84 -10.13 -44.04
CA ASP A 538 5.14 -9.93 -45.44
C ASP A 538 4.03 -10.53 -46.31
N LYS A 539 3.60 -9.77 -47.29
CA LYS A 539 2.60 -10.17 -48.29
C LYS A 539 1.27 -10.63 -47.67
N ALA A 540 0.89 -10.05 -46.51
CA ALA A 540 -0.41 -10.35 -45.91
C ALA A 540 -1.53 -10.09 -46.92
N PRO A 541 -2.47 -11.07 -47.14
CA PRO A 541 -3.57 -10.84 -48.10
C PRO A 541 -4.43 -9.66 -47.70
N LEU A 542 -4.62 -8.71 -48.59
CA LEU A 542 -5.34 -7.45 -48.31
C LEU A 542 -6.75 -7.71 -47.78
N HIS A 543 -7.48 -8.68 -48.38
CA HIS A 543 -8.83 -8.97 -47.97
C HIS A 543 -8.90 -9.60 -46.54
N LEU A 544 -7.92 -10.43 -46.20
CA LEU A 544 -7.85 -11.01 -44.85
C LEU A 544 -7.40 -9.97 -43.83
N ASN A 545 -6.46 -9.11 -44.22
CA ASN A 545 -6.03 -8.04 -43.34
C ASN A 545 -7.15 -7.06 -43.01
N ALA A 546 -8.00 -6.74 -44.00
CA ALA A 546 -9.17 -5.89 -43.81
C ALA A 546 -10.21 -6.51 -42.86
N LEU A 547 -10.33 -7.85 -42.89
CA LEU A 547 -11.32 -8.58 -42.07
C LEU A 547 -10.79 -8.92 -40.66
N TYR A 548 -9.51 -9.25 -40.54
CA TYR A 548 -8.97 -9.86 -39.32
C TYR A 548 -7.76 -9.11 -38.74
N ALA A 549 -7.37 -8.00 -39.34
CA ALA A 549 -6.23 -7.17 -38.89
C ALA A 549 -4.97 -8.00 -38.62
N ILE A 550 -4.60 -8.87 -39.57
CA ILE A 550 -3.47 -9.80 -39.39
C ILE A 550 -2.09 -9.12 -39.53
N SER A 551 -2.05 -7.86 -39.95
CA SER A 551 -0.79 -7.13 -40.10
C SER A 551 -1.01 -5.62 -39.93
N PRO A 552 -0.20 -4.89 -39.18
CA PRO A 552 0.86 -5.41 -38.32
C PRO A 552 0.29 -6.04 -37.04
N GLN A 553 1.06 -6.91 -36.42
CA GLN A 553 0.66 -7.57 -35.16
C GLN A 553 1.60 -7.16 -34.03
N PHE A 554 1.02 -6.82 -32.90
CA PHE A 554 1.78 -6.60 -31.65
C PHE A 554 1.97 -7.94 -30.96
N ILE A 555 3.19 -8.26 -30.56
CA ILE A 555 3.53 -9.56 -29.98
C ILE A 555 3.49 -9.47 -28.45
N ASP A 556 2.48 -10.09 -27.84
CA ASP A 556 2.30 -10.14 -26.39
C ASP A 556 3.20 -11.19 -25.73
N GLU A 557 3.44 -12.31 -26.43
CA GLU A 557 4.22 -13.42 -25.88
C GLU A 557 4.98 -14.10 -27.01
N ALA A 558 6.19 -14.53 -26.74
CA ALA A 558 6.97 -15.35 -27.66
C ALA A 558 7.67 -16.47 -26.91
N GLU A 559 7.69 -17.67 -27.53
CA GLU A 559 8.35 -18.85 -27.00
C GLU A 559 9.30 -19.38 -28.05
N TYR A 560 10.53 -19.71 -27.67
CA TYR A 560 11.49 -20.34 -28.56
C TYR A 560 11.82 -21.75 -28.08
N SER A 561 11.52 -22.74 -28.92
CA SER A 561 11.85 -24.15 -28.68
C SER A 561 13.21 -24.44 -29.35
N VAL A 562 14.22 -24.64 -28.51
CA VAL A 562 15.62 -24.72 -28.94
C VAL A 562 15.87 -25.99 -29.77
N GLY A 563 15.40 -27.13 -29.28
CA GLY A 563 15.62 -28.41 -29.95
C GLY A 563 14.94 -28.53 -31.31
N ARG A 564 13.85 -27.80 -31.51
CA ARG A 564 13.10 -27.78 -32.78
C ARG A 564 13.45 -26.59 -33.67
N ASP A 565 14.16 -25.61 -33.14
CA ASP A 565 14.48 -24.34 -33.81
C ASP A 565 13.19 -23.63 -34.30
N VAL A 566 12.17 -23.57 -33.44
CA VAL A 566 10.85 -22.99 -33.75
C VAL A 566 10.54 -21.86 -32.77
N MET A 567 10.17 -20.72 -33.33
CA MET A 567 9.63 -19.59 -32.55
C MET A 567 8.11 -19.56 -32.71
N ARG A 568 7.41 -19.53 -31.58
CA ARG A 568 5.96 -19.36 -31.53
C ARG A 568 5.66 -17.94 -31.03
N LEU A 569 4.87 -17.20 -31.79
CA LEU A 569 4.48 -15.83 -31.46
C LEU A 569 2.99 -15.80 -31.14
N THR A 570 2.64 -15.16 -30.03
CA THR A 570 1.24 -14.96 -29.62
C THR A 570 0.94 -13.47 -29.77
N PRO A 571 0.15 -13.10 -30.79
CA PRO A 571 -0.24 -11.69 -30.96
C PRO A 571 -1.19 -11.26 -29.84
N LYS A 572 -1.18 -9.96 -29.58
CA LYS A 572 -2.13 -9.33 -28.68
C LYS A 572 -3.55 -9.54 -29.18
N ARG A 573 -4.43 -9.99 -28.32
CA ARG A 573 -5.85 -10.10 -28.66
C ARG A 573 -6.42 -8.71 -28.92
N ALA A 574 -7.18 -8.57 -30.00
CA ALA A 574 -7.92 -7.35 -30.26
C ALA A 574 -8.90 -7.14 -29.09
N GLY A 575 -8.81 -6.00 -28.42
CA GLY A 575 -9.66 -5.65 -27.28
C GLY A 575 -11.02 -5.16 -27.73
#